data_814f8f77d34d59d2322ccd65cd72e76f
#
_entry.id   814f8f77d34d59d2322ccd65cd72e76f
#
_cell.length_a   1.000
_cell.length_b   1.000
_cell.length_c   1.000
_cell.angle_alpha   90.00
_cell.angle_beta   90.00
_cell.angle_gamma   90.00
#
_symmetry.space_group_name_H-M   'P 1'
#
loop_
_entity.id
_entity.type
_entity.pdbx_description
1 polymer ?
#
loop_
_entity_poly.entity_id
_entity_poly.type
_entity_poly.pdbx_seq_one_letter_code
_entity_poly.pdbx_strand_id
1 'polypeptide(L)'
;MKIISSNRPIFKLILFAILLFFSGLIPSNPSKSHTMNSIISHEKHSLLLWELQYLPQKFFYSISEFIFPFENKKVSKKDPIEIIQNYIKINDQIRKHNNEYEYATIKGNDFKSNAEKEKIIQKYIDELEENQLITENALEEIISNTIQEFDISIFPNTIFPPVLISIEPPPSLLILSPRDEIKLEKTILLKSDNSIPQRYKIEGTIESLENKSALISDIGGLSTYPATVKVRSLESTHSTTAHEWFHNYMIFKPLGRSYFNNDKLRTINETAANIFGDEIAKYILDIQQNNNSKSPTSEPCKKPDFCFGLEMNETRTTVEEYLDQGNISKAEKYMEDRQKLFLDEGYIIRKLNQAYFAFHGIYADSPSSKSTVFEELTYLRNQSNSLADFIKKIENLSNENDYQKLVK
;
A
#
# COMPACT_ATOMS: atom_id res chain seq x y z
N MET A 1 -27.80 -13.86 -27.81
CA MET A 1 -27.53 -15.08 -27.04
C MET A 1 -27.27 -14.65 -25.60
N LYS A 2 -28.31 -14.67 -24.74
CA LYS A 2 -28.34 -14.11 -23.37
C LYS A 2 -28.36 -15.26 -22.36
N ILE A 3 -27.20 -15.87 -21.99
CA ILE A 3 -27.19 -16.94 -20.97
C ILE A 3 -25.91 -16.91 -20.09
N ILE A 4 -25.24 -15.78 -19.88
CA ILE A 4 -24.04 -15.77 -19.02
C ILE A 4 -24.17 -14.85 -17.78
N SER A 5 -25.34 -14.28 -17.48
CA SER A 5 -25.49 -13.38 -16.32
C SER A 5 -25.92 -14.09 -15.01
N SER A 6 -26.29 -15.38 -15.06
CA SER A 6 -26.91 -16.09 -13.92
C SER A 6 -25.92 -16.68 -12.89
N ASN A 7 -24.64 -16.84 -13.24
CA ASN A 7 -23.67 -17.56 -12.36
C ASN A 7 -22.73 -16.65 -11.56
N ARG A 8 -22.88 -15.33 -11.63
CA ARG A 8 -22.01 -14.38 -10.90
C ARG A 8 -21.98 -14.58 -9.38
N PRO A 9 -23.10 -14.82 -8.66
CA PRO A 9 -23.03 -15.01 -7.20
C PRO A 9 -22.36 -16.32 -6.81
N ILE A 10 -22.63 -17.42 -7.53
CA ILE A 10 -22.01 -18.73 -7.27
C ILE A 10 -20.52 -18.67 -7.56
N PHE A 11 -20.08 -18.00 -8.61
CA PHE A 11 -18.69 -17.80 -8.94
C PHE A 11 -17.95 -16.97 -7.87
N LYS A 12 -18.57 -15.88 -7.36
CA LYS A 12 -18.06 -15.10 -6.24
C LYS A 12 -17.95 -15.93 -4.95
N LEU A 13 -18.90 -16.84 -4.69
CA LEU A 13 -18.91 -17.74 -3.55
C LEU A 13 -17.79 -18.80 -3.63
N ILE A 14 -17.56 -19.36 -4.80
CA ILE A 14 -16.46 -20.32 -5.05
C ILE A 14 -15.11 -19.60 -4.91
N LEU A 15 -15.01 -18.39 -5.46
CA LEU A 15 -13.82 -17.55 -5.31
C LEU A 15 -13.55 -17.20 -3.84
N PHE A 16 -14.59 -16.85 -3.09
CA PHE A 16 -14.54 -16.64 -1.64
C PHE A 16 -13.98 -17.85 -0.89
N ALA A 17 -14.49 -19.05 -1.17
CA ALA A 17 -14.00 -20.27 -0.56
C ALA A 17 -12.53 -20.56 -0.92
N ILE A 18 -12.13 -20.28 -2.15
CA ILE A 18 -10.74 -20.43 -2.61
C ILE A 18 -9.82 -19.43 -1.90
N LEU A 19 -10.21 -18.17 -1.78
CA LEU A 19 -9.40 -17.13 -1.12
C LEU A 19 -9.31 -17.34 0.39
N LEU A 20 -10.38 -17.77 1.06
CA LEU A 20 -10.32 -18.20 2.46
C LEU A 20 -9.35 -19.38 2.66
N PHE A 21 -9.31 -20.31 1.71
CA PHE A 21 -8.37 -21.42 1.75
C PHE A 21 -6.93 -20.95 1.60
N PHE A 22 -6.66 -19.96 0.73
CA PHE A 22 -5.32 -19.40 0.52
C PHE A 22 -4.90 -18.42 1.63
N SER A 23 -5.80 -17.65 2.24
CA SER A 23 -5.48 -16.79 3.40
C SER A 23 -5.03 -17.61 4.62
N GLY A 24 -5.57 -18.83 4.77
CA GLY A 24 -5.12 -19.78 5.78
C GLY A 24 -3.74 -20.40 5.52
N LEU A 25 -3.20 -20.25 4.30
CA LEU A 25 -1.87 -20.75 3.92
C LEU A 25 -0.74 -19.72 4.10
N ILE A 26 -1.04 -18.48 4.49
CA ILE A 26 -0.01 -17.52 4.88
C ILE A 26 0.67 -18.08 6.14
N PRO A 27 1.94 -18.51 6.08
CA PRO A 27 2.59 -19.12 7.22
C PRO A 27 2.73 -18.06 8.32
N SER A 28 1.89 -18.12 9.33
CA SER A 28 2.16 -17.46 10.60
C SER A 28 3.30 -18.24 11.25
N ASN A 29 4.54 -17.85 10.93
CA ASN A 29 5.70 -18.38 11.64
C ASN A 29 5.52 -18.03 13.11
N PRO A 30 5.26 -19.00 14.01
CA PRO A 30 5.21 -18.72 15.42
C PRO A 30 6.61 -18.26 15.84
N SER A 31 6.76 -16.98 16.12
CA SER A 31 8.04 -16.47 16.61
C SER A 31 8.35 -17.17 17.91
N LYS A 32 9.56 -17.72 18.02
CA LYS A 32 10.06 -18.38 19.23
C LYS A 32 10.28 -17.40 20.41
N SER A 33 10.10 -16.09 20.20
CA SER A 33 10.21 -15.07 21.24
C SER A 33 8.87 -14.92 21.97
N HIS A 34 8.75 -15.56 23.11
CA HIS A 34 7.63 -15.38 24.05
C HIS A 34 7.48 -13.90 24.47
N THR A 35 8.58 -13.16 24.56
CA THR A 35 8.64 -11.78 25.03
C THR A 35 8.00 -10.81 24.05
N MET A 36 8.37 -10.85 22.77
CA MET A 36 7.78 -9.98 21.76
C MET A 36 6.29 -10.26 21.57
N ASN A 37 5.89 -11.53 21.55
CA ASN A 37 4.48 -11.89 21.42
C ASN A 37 3.61 -11.35 22.57
N SER A 38 4.14 -11.26 23.79
CA SER A 38 3.41 -10.67 24.94
C SER A 38 3.23 -9.17 24.80
N ILE A 39 4.24 -8.46 24.25
CA ILE A 39 4.20 -7.00 24.04
C ILE A 39 3.13 -6.59 23.05
N ILE A 40 3.01 -7.34 21.94
CA ILE A 40 2.13 -6.98 20.81
C ILE A 40 0.83 -7.77 20.76
N SER A 41 0.56 -8.65 21.74
CA SER A 41 -0.57 -9.58 21.71
C SER A 41 -1.94 -8.89 21.55
N HIS A 42 -2.12 -7.73 22.21
CA HIS A 42 -3.35 -6.94 22.15
C HIS A 42 -3.44 -6.04 20.92
N GLU A 43 -2.31 -5.78 20.27
CA GLU A 43 -2.20 -4.86 19.13
C GLU A 43 -2.16 -5.60 17.79
N LYS A 44 -2.07 -6.93 17.80
CA LYS A 44 -2.05 -7.73 16.54
C LYS A 44 -3.36 -7.56 15.77
N HIS A 45 -3.21 -7.29 14.48
CA HIS A 45 -4.29 -7.34 13.53
C HIS A 45 -4.46 -8.78 13.00
N SER A 46 -5.69 -9.28 13.01
CA SER A 46 -6.02 -10.61 12.47
C SER A 46 -6.66 -10.47 11.10
N LEU A 47 -5.91 -10.77 10.04
CA LEU A 47 -6.41 -10.75 8.67
C LEU A 47 -7.65 -11.64 8.50
N LEU A 48 -7.62 -12.85 9.05
CA LEU A 48 -8.74 -13.78 8.93
C LEU A 48 -10.02 -13.24 9.56
N LEU A 49 -9.93 -12.62 10.74
CA LEU A 49 -11.10 -12.02 11.40
C LEU A 49 -11.61 -10.82 10.62
N TRP A 50 -10.70 -10.02 10.07
CA TRP A 50 -11.04 -8.86 9.25
C TRP A 50 -11.74 -9.31 7.94
N GLU A 51 -11.20 -10.28 7.21
CA GLU A 51 -11.81 -10.82 6.00
C GLU A 51 -13.19 -11.44 6.28
N LEU A 52 -13.34 -12.20 7.36
CA LEU A 52 -14.63 -12.76 7.78
C LEU A 52 -15.67 -11.70 8.12
N GLN A 53 -15.25 -10.52 8.59
CA GLN A 53 -16.15 -9.41 8.92
C GLN A 53 -16.61 -8.67 7.65
N TYR A 54 -15.69 -8.38 6.73
CA TYR A 54 -15.94 -7.48 5.58
C TYR A 54 -16.47 -8.19 4.32
N LEU A 55 -16.02 -9.40 4.05
CA LEU A 55 -16.50 -10.17 2.90
C LEU A 55 -18.02 -10.39 2.87
N PRO A 56 -18.68 -10.74 3.98
CA PRO A 56 -20.13 -10.89 3.97
C PRO A 56 -20.86 -9.58 3.62
N GLN A 57 -20.38 -8.43 4.12
CA GLN A 57 -21.01 -7.13 3.84
C GLN A 57 -20.93 -6.79 2.34
N LYS A 58 -19.76 -6.96 1.71
CA LYS A 58 -19.59 -6.78 0.28
C LYS A 58 -20.41 -7.77 -0.54
N PHE A 59 -20.52 -9.01 -0.07
CA PHE A 59 -21.31 -10.03 -0.73
C PHE A 59 -22.81 -9.73 -0.65
N PHE A 60 -23.34 -9.36 0.52
CA PHE A 60 -24.73 -8.97 0.69
C PHE A 60 -25.08 -7.72 -0.11
N TYR A 61 -24.19 -6.74 -0.18
CA TYR A 61 -24.39 -5.56 -1.02
C TYR A 61 -24.50 -5.94 -2.51
N SER A 62 -23.58 -6.77 -3.01
CA SER A 62 -23.63 -7.25 -4.40
C SER A 62 -24.90 -8.06 -4.71
N ILE A 63 -25.43 -8.82 -3.74
CA ILE A 63 -26.69 -9.52 -3.88
C ILE A 63 -27.87 -8.54 -3.86
N SER A 64 -27.88 -7.53 -3.00
CA SER A 64 -28.93 -6.53 -2.92
C SER A 64 -29.04 -5.73 -4.23
N GLU A 65 -27.92 -5.37 -4.83
CA GLU A 65 -27.92 -4.74 -6.17
C GLU A 65 -28.47 -5.66 -7.25
N PHE A 66 -28.21 -6.96 -7.14
CA PHE A 66 -28.76 -7.95 -8.09
C PHE A 66 -30.26 -8.15 -7.91
N ILE A 67 -30.76 -8.18 -6.66
CA ILE A 67 -32.19 -8.45 -6.34
C ILE A 67 -33.01 -7.17 -6.47
N PHE A 68 -32.47 -6.01 -6.08
CA PHE A 68 -33.16 -4.71 -6.10
C PHE A 68 -32.46 -3.65 -6.97
N PRO A 69 -32.31 -3.90 -8.27
CA PRO A 69 -31.55 -2.99 -9.16
C PRO A 69 -32.20 -1.60 -9.33
N PHE A 70 -33.42 -1.42 -8.82
CA PHE A 70 -34.17 -0.15 -8.95
C PHE A 70 -34.06 0.78 -7.74
N GLU A 71 -33.79 0.28 -6.55
CA GLU A 71 -33.64 1.13 -5.35
C GLU A 71 -32.28 1.86 -5.34
N ASN A 72 -31.22 1.20 -5.80
CA ASN A 72 -29.86 1.78 -5.84
C ASN A 72 -29.61 2.69 -7.05
N LYS A 73 -30.44 2.66 -8.08
CA LYS A 73 -30.34 3.57 -9.24
C LYS A 73 -30.52 5.06 -8.92
N LYS A 74 -31.02 5.45 -7.75
CA LYS A 74 -31.07 6.85 -7.34
C LYS A 74 -29.69 7.43 -7.00
N VAL A 75 -28.71 6.63 -6.64
CA VAL A 75 -27.32 7.04 -6.36
C VAL A 75 -26.49 7.10 -7.66
N SER A 76 -26.86 6.34 -8.69
CA SER A 76 -26.19 6.15 -9.97
C SER A 76 -26.23 7.34 -10.95
N LYS A 77 -26.59 8.55 -10.55
CA LYS A 77 -26.56 9.73 -11.44
C LYS A 77 -25.29 10.58 -11.34
N LYS A 78 -24.45 10.34 -10.32
CA LYS A 78 -23.19 11.06 -10.18
C LYS A 78 -22.08 10.32 -10.92
N ASP A 79 -21.20 11.07 -11.54
CA ASP A 79 -19.96 10.56 -12.12
C ASP A 79 -19.13 9.84 -11.01
N PRO A 80 -18.70 8.59 -11.21
CA PRO A 80 -17.85 7.87 -10.28
C PRO A 80 -16.63 8.69 -9.84
N ILE A 81 -16.05 9.46 -10.74
CA ILE A 81 -14.91 10.33 -10.47
C ILE A 81 -15.27 11.45 -9.49
N GLU A 82 -16.44 12.07 -9.67
CA GLU A 82 -16.92 13.12 -8.76
C GLU A 82 -17.11 12.57 -7.35
N ILE A 83 -17.62 11.34 -7.21
CA ILE A 83 -17.78 10.67 -5.92
C ILE A 83 -16.42 10.52 -5.23
N ILE A 84 -15.43 9.97 -5.94
CA ILE A 84 -14.09 9.76 -5.41
C ILE A 84 -13.41 11.08 -5.03
N GLN A 85 -13.52 12.11 -5.88
CA GLN A 85 -12.94 13.43 -5.63
C GLN A 85 -13.55 14.09 -4.38
N ASN A 86 -14.86 13.99 -4.19
CA ASN A 86 -15.53 14.51 -3.00
C ASN A 86 -15.05 13.80 -1.73
N TYR A 87 -14.93 12.48 -1.77
CA TYR A 87 -14.39 11.69 -0.66
C TYR A 87 -12.95 12.11 -0.31
N ILE A 88 -12.09 12.22 -1.32
CA ILE A 88 -10.69 12.66 -1.15
C ILE A 88 -10.64 14.06 -0.51
N LYS A 89 -11.47 14.99 -0.96
CA LYS A 89 -11.51 16.37 -0.43
C LYS A 89 -11.83 16.40 1.07
N ILE A 90 -12.78 15.58 1.53
CA ILE A 90 -13.14 15.47 2.94
C ILE A 90 -12.00 14.81 3.71
N ASN A 91 -11.47 13.72 3.19
CA ASN A 91 -10.36 12.98 3.81
C ASN A 91 -9.10 13.84 3.96
N ASP A 92 -8.84 14.78 3.03
CA ASP A 92 -7.72 15.71 3.10
C ASP A 92 -7.81 16.67 4.31
N GLN A 93 -9.01 17.04 4.76
CA GLN A 93 -9.19 17.86 5.95
C GLN A 93 -8.78 17.08 7.21
N ILE A 94 -9.17 15.81 7.30
CA ILE A 94 -8.78 14.94 8.42
C ILE A 94 -7.28 14.69 8.38
N ARG A 95 -6.72 14.38 7.21
CA ARG A 95 -5.29 14.15 7.02
C ARG A 95 -4.45 15.36 7.42
N LYS A 96 -4.87 16.56 7.05
CA LYS A 96 -4.19 17.80 7.45
C LYS A 96 -4.16 17.97 8.97
N HIS A 97 -5.27 17.73 9.64
CA HIS A 97 -5.34 17.75 11.10
C HIS A 97 -4.41 16.73 11.75
N ASN A 98 -4.41 15.50 11.24
CA ASN A 98 -3.55 14.42 11.75
C ASN A 98 -2.06 14.73 11.54
N ASN A 99 -1.69 15.30 10.39
CA ASN A 99 -0.32 15.71 10.11
C ASN A 99 0.14 16.84 11.05
N GLU A 100 -0.72 17.82 11.37
CA GLU A 100 -0.42 18.87 12.36
C GLU A 100 -0.16 18.25 13.74
N TYR A 101 -0.99 17.28 14.15
CA TYR A 101 -0.82 16.54 15.41
C TYR A 101 0.48 15.75 15.43
N GLU A 102 0.78 15.01 14.36
CA GLU A 102 1.99 14.20 14.23
C GLU A 102 3.24 15.08 14.28
N TYR A 103 3.26 16.18 13.51
CA TYR A 103 4.36 17.12 13.48
C TYR A 103 4.62 17.73 14.87
N ALA A 104 3.59 18.19 15.57
CA ALA A 104 3.71 18.73 16.91
C ALA A 104 4.27 17.69 17.90
N THR A 105 3.77 16.45 17.83
CA THR A 105 4.21 15.35 18.71
C THR A 105 5.67 14.99 18.48
N ILE A 106 6.13 14.92 17.23
CA ILE A 106 7.54 14.62 16.89
C ILE A 106 8.47 15.74 17.36
N LYS A 107 8.02 17.01 17.29
CA LYS A 107 8.78 18.17 17.81
C LYS A 107 8.74 18.29 19.33
N GLY A 108 8.03 17.40 20.03
CA GLY A 108 7.88 17.48 21.50
C GLY A 108 7.00 18.64 21.97
N ASN A 109 6.16 19.17 21.09
CA ASN A 109 5.24 20.26 21.40
C ASN A 109 3.87 19.74 21.80
N ASP A 110 3.20 20.42 22.75
CA ASP A 110 1.81 20.14 23.05
C ASP A 110 0.91 20.53 21.87
N PHE A 111 0.23 19.56 21.30
CA PHE A 111 -0.79 19.84 20.31
C PHE A 111 -2.08 20.30 20.99
N LYS A 112 -2.41 21.57 20.83
CA LYS A 112 -3.67 22.15 21.36
C LYS A 112 -4.73 22.12 20.26
N SER A 113 -5.55 21.09 20.26
CA SER A 113 -6.82 21.12 19.52
C SER A 113 -7.89 21.79 20.39
N ASN A 114 -8.80 22.52 19.76
CA ASN A 114 -9.96 23.06 20.46
C ASN A 114 -11.20 22.19 20.20
N ALA A 115 -12.17 22.22 21.13
CA ALA A 115 -13.36 21.39 21.06
C ALA A 115 -14.22 21.65 19.79
N GLU A 116 -14.13 22.82 19.20
CA GLU A 116 -14.84 23.15 17.96
C GLU A 116 -14.18 22.46 16.75
N LYS A 117 -12.85 22.46 16.67
CA LYS A 117 -12.09 21.77 15.60
C LYS A 117 -12.34 20.28 15.68
N GLU A 118 -12.34 19.68 16.89
CA GLU A 118 -12.63 18.25 17.06
C GLU A 118 -14.04 17.87 16.59
N LYS A 119 -15.05 18.71 16.87
CA LYS A 119 -16.41 18.49 16.37
C LYS A 119 -16.50 18.54 14.84
N ILE A 120 -15.75 19.44 14.20
CA ILE A 120 -15.69 19.53 12.74
C ILE A 120 -15.02 18.28 12.16
N ILE A 121 -13.92 17.81 12.74
CA ILE A 121 -13.23 16.59 12.32
C ILE A 121 -14.15 15.37 12.49
N GLN A 122 -14.87 15.27 13.61
CA GLN A 122 -15.82 14.16 13.81
C GLN A 122 -16.92 14.17 12.75
N LYS A 123 -17.47 15.35 12.40
CA LYS A 123 -18.44 15.46 11.31
C LYS A 123 -17.88 14.98 9.97
N TYR A 124 -16.61 15.26 9.66
CA TYR A 124 -15.97 14.75 8.44
C TYR A 124 -15.81 13.24 8.49
N ILE A 125 -15.47 12.66 9.64
CA ILE A 125 -15.39 11.19 9.81
C ILE A 125 -16.74 10.56 9.55
N ASP A 126 -17.81 11.07 10.19
CA ASP A 126 -19.18 10.57 10.00
C ASP A 126 -19.59 10.64 8.49
N GLU A 127 -19.27 11.73 7.82
CA GLU A 127 -19.56 11.90 6.38
C GLU A 127 -18.76 10.94 5.50
N LEU A 128 -17.50 10.61 5.85
CA LEU A 128 -16.72 9.60 5.15
C LEU A 128 -17.32 8.21 5.34
N GLU A 129 -17.72 7.84 6.55
CA GLU A 129 -18.35 6.55 6.85
C GLU A 129 -19.64 6.35 6.04
N GLU A 130 -20.50 7.38 5.94
CA GLU A 130 -21.72 7.34 5.14
C GLU A 130 -21.45 7.16 3.63
N ASN A 131 -20.36 7.71 3.11
CA ASN A 131 -20.01 7.68 1.69
C ASN A 131 -19.02 6.55 1.32
N GLN A 132 -18.54 5.78 2.28
CA GLN A 132 -17.50 4.78 2.09
C GLN A 132 -17.85 3.78 0.98
N LEU A 133 -18.97 3.08 1.13
CA LEU A 133 -19.38 2.01 0.22
C LEU A 133 -19.62 2.49 -1.22
N ILE A 134 -20.18 3.69 -1.36
CA ILE A 134 -20.43 4.28 -2.69
C ILE A 134 -19.10 4.61 -3.36
N THR A 135 -18.12 5.12 -2.59
CA THR A 135 -16.78 5.44 -3.08
C THR A 135 -15.99 4.18 -3.45
N GLU A 136 -16.09 3.13 -2.65
CA GLU A 136 -15.48 1.83 -2.95
C GLU A 136 -16.01 1.27 -4.27
N ASN A 137 -17.33 1.28 -4.48
CA ASN A 137 -17.93 0.81 -5.73
C ASN A 137 -17.50 1.66 -6.94
N ALA A 138 -17.40 2.97 -6.78
CA ALA A 138 -16.91 3.86 -7.84
C ALA A 138 -15.46 3.54 -8.23
N LEU A 139 -14.58 3.28 -7.26
CA LEU A 139 -13.21 2.87 -7.49
C LEU A 139 -13.13 1.48 -8.15
N GLU A 140 -13.90 0.52 -7.66
CA GLU A 140 -13.97 -0.83 -8.22
C GLU A 140 -14.42 -0.81 -9.69
N GLU A 141 -15.41 0.04 -10.02
CA GLU A 141 -15.91 0.20 -11.38
C GLU A 141 -14.85 0.80 -12.31
N ILE A 142 -14.23 1.93 -11.93
CA ILE A 142 -13.21 2.59 -12.75
C ILE A 142 -12.02 1.69 -13.00
N ILE A 143 -11.47 1.08 -11.95
CA ILE A 143 -10.29 0.21 -12.07
C ILE A 143 -10.63 -1.04 -12.89
N SER A 144 -11.80 -1.66 -12.67
CA SER A 144 -12.24 -2.82 -13.45
C SER A 144 -12.34 -2.50 -14.93
N ASN A 145 -13.01 -1.40 -15.28
CA ASN A 145 -13.16 -0.98 -16.67
C ASN A 145 -11.80 -0.72 -17.33
N THR A 146 -10.91 -0.04 -16.62
CA THR A 146 -9.56 0.26 -17.13
C THR A 146 -8.73 -1.01 -17.35
N ILE A 147 -8.69 -1.93 -16.38
CA ILE A 147 -7.98 -3.22 -16.52
C ILE A 147 -8.51 -4.02 -17.72
N GLN A 148 -9.82 -3.96 -17.96
CA GLN A 148 -10.44 -4.65 -19.11
C GLN A 148 -9.96 -4.06 -20.45
N GLU A 149 -9.76 -2.74 -20.53
CA GLU A 149 -9.23 -2.10 -21.74
C GLU A 149 -7.79 -2.51 -22.04
N PHE A 150 -7.00 -2.83 -21.02
CA PHE A 150 -5.63 -3.34 -21.15
C PHE A 150 -5.54 -4.84 -21.47
N ASP A 151 -6.66 -5.56 -21.57
CA ASP A 151 -6.74 -7.01 -21.84
C ASP A 151 -5.91 -7.86 -20.85
N ILE A 152 -5.94 -7.46 -19.58
CA ILE A 152 -5.24 -8.15 -18.49
C ILE A 152 -6.24 -8.99 -17.71
N SER A 153 -6.27 -10.29 -18.01
CA SER A 153 -7.13 -11.23 -17.30
C SER A 153 -6.62 -12.65 -17.41
N ILE A 154 -7.00 -13.50 -16.43
CA ILE A 154 -6.73 -14.95 -16.48
C ILE A 154 -7.71 -15.63 -17.45
N PHE A 155 -8.93 -15.13 -17.56
CA PHE A 155 -9.98 -15.67 -18.42
C PHE A 155 -10.40 -14.63 -19.48
N PRO A 156 -10.62 -15.04 -20.75
CA PRO A 156 -11.03 -14.11 -21.80
C PRO A 156 -12.28 -13.34 -21.41
N ASN A 157 -12.28 -12.03 -21.63
CA ASN A 157 -13.40 -11.10 -21.38
C ASN A 157 -13.95 -11.08 -19.94
N THR A 158 -13.16 -11.53 -18.96
CA THR A 158 -13.59 -11.53 -17.56
C THR A 158 -12.43 -11.13 -16.67
N ILE A 159 -12.56 -10.02 -15.94
CA ILE A 159 -11.57 -9.62 -14.96
C ILE A 159 -11.56 -10.65 -13.82
N PHE A 160 -10.41 -11.25 -13.62
CA PHE A 160 -10.20 -12.20 -12.56
C PHE A 160 -8.80 -12.03 -11.95
N PRO A 161 -8.68 -11.89 -10.61
CA PRO A 161 -9.79 -11.78 -9.65
C PRO A 161 -10.61 -10.50 -9.87
N PRO A 162 -11.91 -10.46 -9.47
CA PRO A 162 -12.69 -9.22 -9.46
C PRO A 162 -11.99 -8.14 -8.62
N VAL A 163 -12.08 -6.89 -9.03
CA VAL A 163 -11.61 -5.77 -8.21
C VAL A 163 -12.56 -5.63 -7.03
N LEU A 164 -12.08 -5.89 -5.83
CA LEU A 164 -12.80 -5.66 -4.58
C LEU A 164 -11.88 -4.92 -3.62
N ILE A 165 -12.34 -3.79 -3.10
CA ILE A 165 -11.55 -2.95 -2.20
C ILE A 165 -12.34 -2.53 -0.96
N SER A 166 -11.61 -2.17 0.08
CA SER A 166 -12.08 -1.45 1.24
C SER A 166 -11.19 -0.23 1.45
N ILE A 167 -11.78 0.94 1.61
CA ILE A 167 -11.06 2.19 1.91
C ILE A 167 -10.95 2.46 3.41
N GLU A 168 -11.18 1.46 4.23
CA GLU A 168 -10.83 1.54 5.65
C GLU A 168 -9.31 1.70 5.84
N PRO A 169 -8.90 2.33 6.94
CA PRO A 169 -7.47 2.46 7.23
C PRO A 169 -6.79 1.08 7.26
N PRO A 170 -5.79 0.85 6.38
CA PRO A 170 -5.01 -0.39 6.43
C PRO A 170 -4.39 -0.60 7.82
N PRO A 171 -4.12 -1.85 8.22
CA PRO A 171 -3.37 -2.11 9.44
C PRO A 171 -2.00 -1.44 9.38
N SER A 172 -1.44 -1.09 10.54
CA SER A 172 -0.05 -0.65 10.63
C SER A 172 0.88 -1.86 10.55
N LEU A 173 2.09 -1.66 10.04
CA LEU A 173 3.10 -2.71 9.92
C LEU A 173 4.24 -2.47 10.91
N LEU A 174 4.45 -3.39 11.85
CA LEU A 174 5.67 -3.45 12.64
C LEU A 174 6.75 -4.14 11.81
N ILE A 175 7.84 -3.44 11.58
CA ILE A 175 8.98 -3.84 10.77
C ILE A 175 10.18 -4.03 11.70
N LEU A 176 10.86 -5.15 11.57
CA LEU A 176 12.07 -5.47 12.31
C LEU A 176 13.25 -5.66 11.37
N SER A 177 14.38 -5.07 11.74
CA SER A 177 15.67 -5.20 11.07
C SER A 177 16.78 -5.45 12.10
N PRO A 178 17.83 -6.20 11.79
CA PRO A 178 19.05 -6.17 12.58
C PRO A 178 19.58 -4.73 12.73
N ARG A 179 20.38 -4.46 13.76
CA ARG A 179 20.98 -3.14 13.94
C ARG A 179 22.28 -2.95 13.15
N ASP A 180 22.93 -4.05 12.83
CA ASP A 180 24.23 -4.10 12.13
C ASP A 180 24.12 -4.20 10.60
N GLU A 181 22.92 -4.46 10.08
CA GLU A 181 22.64 -4.48 8.64
C GLU A 181 21.24 -3.92 8.33
N ILE A 182 21.03 -3.46 7.09
CA ILE A 182 19.70 -3.05 6.61
C ILE A 182 19.07 -4.24 5.90
N LYS A 183 18.23 -4.97 6.63
CA LYS A 183 17.55 -6.18 6.14
C LYS A 183 16.16 -6.32 6.74
N LEU A 184 15.19 -6.60 5.90
CA LEU A 184 13.86 -6.93 6.37
C LEU A 184 13.86 -8.33 6.99
N GLU A 185 13.93 -8.38 8.32
CA GLU A 185 13.94 -9.65 9.04
C GLU A 185 12.53 -10.18 9.31
N LYS A 186 11.61 -9.30 9.69
CA LYS A 186 10.24 -9.67 10.04
C LYS A 186 9.29 -8.51 9.91
N THR A 187 8.06 -8.82 9.51
CA THR A 187 6.91 -7.90 9.55
C THR A 187 5.77 -8.50 10.35
N ILE A 188 5.03 -7.65 11.08
CA ILE A 188 3.85 -8.06 11.85
C ILE A 188 2.77 -7.00 11.67
N LEU A 189 1.57 -7.43 11.31
CA LEU A 189 0.42 -6.54 11.19
C LEU A 189 -0.12 -6.19 12.58
N LEU A 190 -0.27 -4.89 12.82
CA LEU A 190 -0.87 -4.30 14.00
C LEU A 190 -2.14 -3.55 13.62
N LYS A 191 -3.01 -3.33 14.59
CA LYS A 191 -4.19 -2.48 14.40
C LYS A 191 -3.80 -1.10 13.89
N SER A 192 -4.67 -0.46 13.13
CA SER A 192 -4.43 0.86 12.53
C SER A 192 -4.51 2.02 13.52
N ASP A 193 -5.14 1.82 14.68
CA ASP A 193 -5.46 2.84 15.69
C ASP A 193 -4.34 3.14 16.71
N ASN A 194 -3.15 2.58 16.50
CA ASN A 194 -2.00 2.82 17.38
C ASN A 194 -1.57 4.30 17.36
N SER A 195 -1.72 5.00 18.48
CA SER A 195 -1.25 6.37 18.65
C SER A 195 0.27 6.48 18.58
N ILE A 196 0.80 7.65 18.22
CA ILE A 196 2.25 7.89 18.13
C ILE A 196 2.98 7.51 19.43
N PRO A 197 2.52 7.90 20.63
CA PRO A 197 3.16 7.46 21.88
C PRO A 197 3.15 5.94 22.09
N GLN A 198 2.07 5.25 21.68
CA GLN A 198 2.02 3.78 21.74
C GLN A 198 3.03 3.15 20.77
N ARG A 199 3.18 3.69 19.54
CA ARG A 199 4.18 3.21 18.58
C ARG A 199 5.59 3.33 19.17
N TYR A 200 5.98 4.48 19.74
CA TYR A 200 7.28 4.66 20.39
C TYR A 200 7.49 3.69 21.55
N LYS A 201 6.46 3.45 22.37
CA LYS A 201 6.55 2.52 23.50
C LYS A 201 6.79 1.08 23.02
N ILE A 202 6.03 0.61 22.00
CA ILE A 202 6.19 -0.74 21.46
C ILE A 202 7.58 -0.90 20.84
N GLU A 203 7.98 0.04 19.97
CA GLU A 203 9.27 0.02 19.30
C GLU A 203 10.43 0.02 20.30
N GLY A 204 10.44 0.96 21.25
CA GLY A 204 11.50 1.06 22.24
C GLY A 204 11.58 -0.16 23.16
N THR A 205 10.45 -0.79 23.48
CA THR A 205 10.45 -2.04 24.24
C THR A 205 11.08 -3.18 23.44
N ILE A 206 10.74 -3.31 22.15
CA ILE A 206 11.32 -4.33 21.26
C ILE A 206 12.82 -4.10 21.07
N GLU A 207 13.23 -2.85 20.82
CA GLU A 207 14.63 -2.46 20.63
C GLU A 207 15.49 -2.81 21.85
N SER A 208 14.95 -2.58 23.06
CA SER A 208 15.66 -2.88 24.29
C SER A 208 15.77 -4.37 24.62
N LEU A 209 14.75 -5.16 24.26
CA LEU A 209 14.69 -6.58 24.63
C LEU A 209 15.27 -7.51 23.56
N GLU A 210 15.09 -7.18 22.28
CA GLU A 210 15.49 -8.04 21.15
C GLU A 210 16.78 -7.56 20.47
N ASN A 211 17.32 -6.38 20.87
CA ASN A 211 18.48 -5.73 20.23
C ASN A 211 18.31 -5.58 18.70
N LYS A 212 17.10 -5.21 18.27
CA LYS A 212 16.71 -5.01 16.88
C LYS A 212 16.36 -3.54 16.62
N SER A 213 16.42 -3.11 15.39
CA SER A 213 15.80 -1.87 14.94
C SER A 213 14.33 -2.16 14.66
N ALA A 214 13.43 -1.34 15.20
CA ALA A 214 11.98 -1.52 15.07
C ALA A 214 11.31 -0.24 14.58
N LEU A 215 10.34 -0.41 13.66
CA LEU A 215 9.52 0.68 13.14
C LEU A 215 8.08 0.22 12.99
N ILE A 216 7.11 0.99 13.48
CA ILE A 216 5.69 0.84 13.13
C ILE A 216 5.37 1.88 12.07
N SER A 217 5.03 1.43 10.87
CA SER A 217 4.71 2.28 9.73
C SER A 217 3.28 2.06 9.26
N ASP A 218 2.64 3.14 8.81
CA ASP A 218 1.41 3.03 8.04
C ASP A 218 1.77 2.60 6.62
N ILE A 219 0.95 1.72 6.05
CA ILE A 219 1.06 1.27 4.67
C ILE A 219 0.01 1.95 3.78
N GLY A 220 0.26 1.97 2.47
CA GLY A 220 -0.64 2.56 1.48
C GLY A 220 -1.84 1.68 1.18
N GLY A 221 -1.62 0.38 1.19
CA GLY A 221 -2.63 -0.65 0.95
C GLY A 221 -2.14 -1.99 1.47
N LEU A 222 -2.99 -3.00 1.32
CA LEU A 222 -2.68 -4.39 1.60
C LEU A 222 -3.55 -5.28 0.72
N SER A 223 -2.93 -6.21 0.00
CA SER A 223 -3.59 -7.14 -0.92
C SER A 223 -4.33 -8.28 -0.21
N THR A 224 -5.20 -7.91 0.73
CA THR A 224 -6.26 -8.76 1.26
C THR A 224 -7.39 -8.91 0.23
N TYR A 225 -8.46 -9.62 0.57
CA TYR A 225 -9.62 -9.69 -0.32
C TYR A 225 -10.92 -9.51 0.49
N PRO A 226 -11.56 -8.30 0.39
CA PRO A 226 -11.20 -7.14 -0.42
C PRO A 226 -9.83 -6.57 -0.08
N ALA A 227 -9.14 -5.91 -1.04
CA ALA A 227 -7.89 -5.24 -0.76
C ALA A 227 -8.13 -3.96 0.04
N THR A 228 -7.31 -3.66 1.05
CA THR A 228 -7.42 -2.38 1.76
C THR A 228 -6.61 -1.30 1.05
N VAL A 229 -7.15 -0.10 0.92
CA VAL A 229 -6.53 1.02 0.22
C VAL A 229 -6.66 2.30 1.04
N LYS A 230 -5.54 2.95 1.32
CA LYS A 230 -5.52 4.27 1.97
C LYS A 230 -5.79 5.37 0.95
N VAL A 231 -6.91 6.04 1.10
CA VAL A 231 -7.27 7.16 0.21
C VAL A 231 -6.36 8.36 0.45
N ARG A 232 -5.80 8.90 -0.65
CA ARG A 232 -4.92 10.08 -0.65
C ARG A 232 -5.29 11.03 -1.79
N SER A 233 -4.37 11.35 -2.71
CA SER A 233 -4.71 12.04 -3.96
C SER A 233 -5.45 11.09 -4.91
N LEU A 234 -6.10 11.65 -5.93
CA LEU A 234 -6.79 10.86 -6.95
C LEU A 234 -5.83 9.89 -7.64
N GLU A 235 -4.67 10.39 -8.08
CA GLU A 235 -3.62 9.59 -8.69
C GLU A 235 -3.15 8.46 -7.77
N SER A 236 -2.73 8.79 -6.55
CA SER A 236 -2.24 7.79 -5.59
C SER A 236 -3.31 6.76 -5.21
N THR A 237 -4.59 7.17 -5.12
CA THR A 237 -5.68 6.24 -4.79
C THR A 237 -5.91 5.24 -5.92
N HIS A 238 -5.93 5.69 -7.18
CA HIS A 238 -6.05 4.80 -8.34
C HIS A 238 -4.83 3.89 -8.47
N SER A 239 -3.60 4.46 -8.35
CA SER A 239 -2.36 3.68 -8.41
C SER A 239 -2.33 2.60 -7.32
N THR A 240 -2.61 2.95 -6.06
CA THR A 240 -2.63 1.97 -4.97
C THR A 240 -3.71 0.90 -5.18
N THR A 241 -4.91 1.28 -5.64
CA THR A 241 -5.98 0.31 -5.91
C THR A 241 -5.57 -0.71 -6.98
N ALA A 242 -4.97 -0.25 -8.06
CA ALA A 242 -4.47 -1.12 -9.13
C ALA A 242 -3.27 -1.96 -8.66
N HIS A 243 -2.36 -1.40 -7.86
CA HIS A 243 -1.23 -2.09 -7.25
C HIS A 243 -1.70 -3.28 -6.38
N GLU A 244 -2.65 -3.06 -5.48
CA GLU A 244 -3.17 -4.13 -4.62
C GLU A 244 -3.93 -5.20 -5.42
N TRP A 245 -4.67 -4.79 -6.47
CA TRP A 245 -5.27 -5.74 -7.38
C TRP A 245 -4.22 -6.57 -8.14
N PHE A 246 -3.12 -5.96 -8.55
CA PHE A 246 -2.02 -6.68 -9.21
C PHE A 246 -1.46 -7.80 -8.33
N HIS A 247 -1.27 -7.57 -7.05
CA HIS A 247 -0.87 -8.63 -6.12
C HIS A 247 -1.91 -9.76 -6.05
N ASN A 248 -3.21 -9.42 -5.98
CA ASN A 248 -4.28 -10.42 -6.00
C ASN A 248 -4.30 -11.23 -7.31
N TYR A 249 -3.98 -10.61 -8.44
CA TYR A 249 -3.79 -11.31 -9.71
C TYR A 249 -2.55 -12.23 -9.68
N MET A 250 -1.46 -11.74 -9.13
CA MET A 250 -0.18 -12.48 -9.07
C MET A 250 -0.19 -13.69 -8.13
N ILE A 251 -1.11 -13.80 -7.17
CA ILE A 251 -1.30 -15.01 -6.35
C ILE A 251 -1.45 -16.26 -7.22
N PHE A 252 -2.08 -16.14 -8.38
CA PHE A 252 -2.30 -17.23 -9.33
C PHE A 252 -1.08 -17.52 -10.22
N LYS A 253 -0.01 -16.74 -10.12
CA LYS A 253 1.18 -16.78 -10.96
C LYS A 253 2.44 -17.18 -10.16
N PRO A 254 3.46 -17.76 -10.80
CA PRO A 254 4.71 -18.12 -10.13
C PRO A 254 5.39 -16.95 -9.40
N LEU A 255 5.42 -15.74 -10.00
CA LEU A 255 6.04 -14.57 -9.38
C LEU A 255 5.38 -14.21 -8.04
N GLY A 256 4.05 -14.20 -7.97
CA GLY A 256 3.35 -13.91 -6.72
C GLY A 256 3.55 -14.99 -5.66
N ARG A 257 3.55 -16.27 -6.06
CA ARG A 257 3.80 -17.38 -5.12
C ARG A 257 5.21 -17.38 -4.54
N SER A 258 6.16 -16.76 -5.22
CA SER A 258 7.55 -16.64 -4.77
C SER A 258 7.80 -15.44 -3.86
N TYR A 259 6.81 -14.58 -3.64
CA TYR A 259 6.90 -13.33 -2.88
C TYR A 259 7.51 -13.49 -1.48
N PHE A 260 7.10 -14.50 -0.73
CA PHE A 260 7.55 -14.71 0.65
C PHE A 260 8.82 -15.56 0.77
N ASN A 261 9.27 -16.17 -0.32
CA ASN A 261 10.36 -17.13 -0.31
C ASN A 261 11.67 -16.57 -0.87
N ASN A 262 11.62 -15.42 -1.56
CA ASN A 262 12.79 -14.83 -2.21
C ASN A 262 12.70 -13.29 -2.21
N ASP A 263 13.67 -12.64 -1.57
CA ASP A 263 13.69 -11.18 -1.42
C ASP A 263 13.82 -10.44 -2.76
N LYS A 264 14.60 -10.98 -3.72
CA LYS A 264 14.73 -10.39 -5.06
C LYS A 264 13.42 -10.46 -5.83
N LEU A 265 12.72 -11.62 -5.78
CA LEU A 265 11.42 -11.78 -6.44
C LEU A 265 10.33 -10.93 -5.76
N ARG A 266 10.42 -10.72 -4.44
CA ARG A 266 9.57 -9.75 -3.75
C ARG A 266 9.77 -8.34 -4.30
N THR A 267 11.02 -7.88 -4.40
CA THR A 267 11.35 -6.56 -4.98
C THR A 267 10.83 -6.43 -6.42
N ILE A 268 10.98 -7.47 -7.24
CA ILE A 268 10.46 -7.50 -8.61
C ILE A 268 8.92 -7.40 -8.61
N ASN A 269 8.24 -8.12 -7.74
CA ASN A 269 6.79 -8.11 -7.64
C ASN A 269 6.26 -6.73 -7.20
N GLU A 270 6.83 -6.14 -6.15
CA GLU A 270 6.47 -4.80 -5.66
C GLU A 270 6.73 -3.73 -6.72
N THR A 271 7.89 -3.78 -7.36
CA THR A 271 8.25 -2.80 -8.40
C THR A 271 7.35 -2.93 -9.63
N ALA A 272 7.02 -4.16 -10.03
CA ALA A 272 6.08 -4.40 -11.11
C ALA A 272 4.66 -3.92 -10.76
N ALA A 273 4.24 -4.10 -9.51
CA ALA A 273 2.95 -3.60 -9.01
C ALA A 273 2.89 -2.07 -9.02
N ASN A 274 4.00 -1.37 -8.67
CA ASN A 274 4.09 0.09 -8.78
C ASN A 274 4.01 0.54 -10.24
N ILE A 275 4.79 -0.04 -11.15
CA ILE A 275 4.74 0.28 -12.59
C ILE A 275 3.31 0.07 -13.14
N PHE A 276 2.67 -1.03 -12.79
CA PHE A 276 1.30 -1.33 -13.18
C PHE A 276 0.30 -0.30 -12.62
N GLY A 277 0.36 -0.04 -11.32
CA GLY A 277 -0.53 0.90 -10.64
C GLY A 277 -0.43 2.31 -11.20
N ASP A 278 0.79 2.79 -11.41
CA ASP A 278 1.05 4.13 -11.94
C ASP A 278 0.59 4.28 -13.39
N GLU A 279 0.77 3.25 -14.22
CA GLU A 279 0.31 3.27 -15.61
C GLU A 279 -1.23 3.26 -15.70
N ILE A 280 -1.90 2.47 -14.88
CA ILE A 280 -3.37 2.47 -14.78
C ILE A 280 -3.88 3.83 -14.28
N ALA A 281 -3.29 4.38 -13.21
CA ALA A 281 -3.68 5.69 -12.68
C ALA A 281 -3.49 6.80 -13.70
N LYS A 282 -2.34 6.83 -14.39
CA LYS A 282 -2.05 7.78 -15.45
C LYS A 282 -3.07 7.69 -16.59
N TYR A 283 -3.39 6.49 -17.04
CA TYR A 283 -4.38 6.28 -18.11
C TYR A 283 -5.75 6.85 -17.71
N ILE A 284 -6.21 6.59 -16.48
CA ILE A 284 -7.47 7.13 -15.96
C ILE A 284 -7.44 8.66 -15.95
N LEU A 285 -6.33 9.25 -15.49
CA LEU A 285 -6.18 10.71 -15.41
C LEU A 285 -6.08 11.37 -16.81
N ASP A 286 -5.40 10.74 -17.76
CA ASP A 286 -5.27 11.24 -19.13
C ASP A 286 -6.63 11.26 -19.86
N ILE A 287 -7.47 10.25 -19.69
CA ILE A 287 -8.86 10.26 -20.18
C ILE A 287 -9.64 11.42 -19.60
N GLN A 288 -9.47 11.70 -18.30
CA GLN A 288 -10.12 12.80 -17.61
C GLN A 288 -9.64 14.16 -18.11
N GLN A 289 -8.34 14.31 -18.42
CA GLN A 289 -7.72 15.56 -18.84
C GLN A 289 -8.01 15.95 -20.30
N ASN A 290 -8.24 14.98 -21.18
CA ASN A 290 -8.79 15.28 -22.50
C ASN A 290 -10.16 15.98 -22.41
N ASN A 291 -10.76 15.99 -21.20
CA ASN A 291 -11.93 16.79 -20.85
C ASN A 291 -11.62 18.10 -20.10
N ASN A 292 -10.44 18.28 -19.44
CA ASN A 292 -10.01 19.54 -18.77
C ASN A 292 -8.55 19.52 -18.33
N SER A 293 -7.72 20.40 -18.92
CA SER A 293 -6.46 21.00 -18.40
C SER A 293 -5.33 20.14 -17.79
N LYS A 294 -4.11 20.50 -18.14
CA LYS A 294 -2.78 20.00 -17.79
C LYS A 294 -2.61 19.44 -16.38
N SER A 295 -2.13 18.20 -16.28
CA SER A 295 -1.54 17.64 -15.06
C SER A 295 -0.27 18.37 -14.65
N PRO A 296 -0.02 18.58 -13.36
CA PRO A 296 1.31 18.97 -12.90
C PRO A 296 2.24 17.75 -13.05
N THR A 297 3.23 17.87 -13.94
CA THR A 297 4.40 17.01 -13.90
C THR A 297 5.04 17.14 -12.53
N SER A 298 5.18 16.04 -11.80
CA SER A 298 5.89 16.03 -10.54
C SER A 298 7.33 16.45 -10.81
N GLU A 299 7.70 17.66 -10.41
CA GLU A 299 9.10 18.08 -10.41
C GLU A 299 9.87 17.14 -9.45
N PRO A 300 11.00 16.55 -9.89
CA PRO A 300 11.76 15.60 -9.08
C PRO A 300 12.28 16.22 -7.76
N CYS A 301 12.43 17.54 -7.70
CA CYS A 301 12.88 18.27 -6.51
C CYS A 301 11.99 19.50 -6.27
N LYS A 302 11.15 19.43 -5.25
CA LYS A 302 10.22 20.54 -4.91
C LYS A 302 10.90 21.84 -4.43
N LYS A 303 12.15 21.73 -3.97
CA LYS A 303 12.97 22.84 -3.51
C LYS A 303 14.30 22.85 -4.28
N PRO A 304 14.79 24.01 -4.76
CA PRO A 304 16.06 24.10 -5.49
C PRO A 304 17.26 23.59 -4.68
N ASP A 305 17.24 23.85 -3.37
CA ASP A 305 18.37 23.56 -2.47
C ASP A 305 18.20 22.25 -1.67
N PHE A 306 17.06 21.55 -1.80
CA PHE A 306 16.79 20.33 -1.09
C PHE A 306 15.95 19.36 -1.91
N CYS A 307 16.58 18.31 -2.41
CA CYS A 307 15.92 17.23 -3.15
C CYS A 307 15.77 16.00 -2.27
N PHE A 308 14.57 15.73 -1.77
CA PHE A 308 14.29 14.62 -0.87
C PHE A 308 14.85 13.28 -1.35
N GLY A 309 14.67 12.96 -2.64
CA GLY A 309 15.14 11.70 -3.20
C GLY A 309 16.66 11.55 -3.15
N LEU A 310 17.41 12.61 -3.52
CA LEU A 310 18.86 12.60 -3.46
C LEU A 310 19.37 12.50 -2.01
N GLU A 311 18.81 13.30 -1.12
CA GLU A 311 19.18 13.34 0.29
C GLU A 311 18.90 12.00 0.99
N MET A 312 17.78 11.34 0.66
CA MET A 312 17.43 10.04 1.22
C MET A 312 18.37 8.93 0.70
N ASN A 313 18.71 8.96 -0.59
CA ASN A 313 19.65 8.02 -1.18
C ASN A 313 21.06 8.18 -0.59
N GLU A 314 21.54 9.42 -0.42
CA GLU A 314 22.81 9.72 0.25
C GLU A 314 22.76 9.20 1.71
N THR A 315 21.67 9.47 2.41
CA THR A 315 21.49 9.00 3.78
C THR A 315 21.59 7.48 3.87
N ARG A 316 20.90 6.77 2.98
CA ARG A 316 20.96 5.31 2.90
C ARG A 316 22.37 4.81 2.64
N THR A 317 23.09 5.41 1.69
CA THR A 317 24.45 5.02 1.33
C THR A 317 25.42 5.20 2.50
N THR A 318 25.40 6.38 3.14
CA THR A 318 26.26 6.68 4.29
C THR A 318 25.98 5.76 5.49
N VAL A 319 24.71 5.44 5.72
CA VAL A 319 24.33 4.50 6.81
C VAL A 319 24.93 3.11 6.54
N GLU A 320 24.82 2.59 5.31
CA GLU A 320 25.41 1.28 5.00
C GLU A 320 26.94 1.29 5.14
N GLU A 321 27.62 2.34 4.69
CA GLU A 321 29.08 2.48 4.88
C GLU A 321 29.48 2.40 6.37
N TYR A 322 28.70 3.03 7.27
CA TYR A 322 28.96 2.92 8.71
C TYR A 322 28.69 1.53 9.26
N LEU A 323 27.62 0.87 8.80
CA LEU A 323 27.29 -0.49 9.23
C LEU A 323 28.33 -1.51 8.73
N ASP A 324 28.79 -1.40 7.47
CA ASP A 324 29.84 -2.24 6.88
C ASP A 324 31.18 -2.13 7.66
N GLN A 325 31.45 -0.95 8.27
CA GLN A 325 32.59 -0.72 9.15
C GLN A 325 32.33 -1.19 10.61
N GLY A 326 31.16 -1.76 10.91
CA GLY A 326 30.78 -2.12 12.28
C GLY A 326 30.43 -0.94 13.20
N ASN A 327 30.27 0.26 12.65
CA ASN A 327 30.03 1.50 13.40
C ASN A 327 28.51 1.75 13.63
N ILE A 328 27.81 0.79 14.26
CA ILE A 328 26.34 0.83 14.47
C ILE A 328 25.90 2.15 15.13
N SER A 329 26.54 2.54 16.26
CA SER A 329 26.16 3.76 16.98
C SER A 329 26.33 5.04 16.14
N LYS A 330 27.32 5.07 15.24
CA LYS A 330 27.53 6.18 14.31
C LYS A 330 26.45 6.23 13.24
N ALA A 331 26.06 5.07 12.71
CA ALA A 331 24.98 4.95 11.75
C ALA A 331 23.64 5.43 12.35
N GLU A 332 23.32 4.97 13.57
CA GLU A 332 22.08 5.36 14.28
C GLU A 332 22.06 6.87 14.59
N LYS A 333 23.17 7.42 15.06
CA LYS A 333 23.27 8.87 15.32
C LYS A 333 23.13 9.69 14.03
N TYR A 334 23.73 9.24 12.95
CA TYR A 334 23.59 9.90 11.65
C TYR A 334 22.13 9.87 11.17
N MET A 335 21.44 8.73 11.25
CA MET A 335 20.01 8.64 10.91
C MET A 335 19.14 9.57 11.75
N GLU A 336 19.41 9.70 13.05
CA GLU A 336 18.71 10.65 13.92
C GLU A 336 18.90 12.11 13.48
N ASP A 337 20.12 12.49 13.13
CA ASP A 337 20.43 13.85 12.68
C ASP A 337 19.82 14.13 11.30
N ARG A 338 19.82 13.16 10.39
CA ARG A 338 19.13 13.24 9.08
C ARG A 338 17.62 13.33 9.23
N GLN A 339 17.02 12.60 10.15
CA GLN A 339 15.59 12.67 10.43
C GLN A 339 15.17 14.09 10.86
N LYS A 340 15.98 14.76 11.71
CA LYS A 340 15.76 16.16 12.09
C LYS A 340 15.85 17.11 10.89
N LEU A 341 16.84 16.92 10.02
CA LEU A 341 16.99 17.70 8.79
C LEU A 341 15.77 17.54 7.89
N PHE A 342 15.31 16.31 7.63
CA PHE A 342 14.09 16.07 6.84
C PHE A 342 12.87 16.77 7.45
N LEU A 343 12.70 16.71 8.77
CA LEU A 343 11.60 17.35 9.47
C LEU A 343 11.67 18.88 9.35
N ASP A 344 12.84 19.48 9.44
CA ASP A 344 13.04 20.95 9.28
C ASP A 344 12.77 21.39 7.84
N GLU A 345 13.03 20.51 6.86
CA GLU A 345 12.66 20.71 5.45
C GLU A 345 11.18 20.44 5.13
N GLY A 346 10.38 20.04 6.15
CA GLY A 346 8.94 19.84 6.04
C GLY A 346 8.52 18.42 5.65
N TYR A 347 9.45 17.45 5.69
CA TYR A 347 9.16 16.04 5.47
C TYR A 347 8.95 15.33 6.79
N ILE A 348 7.72 14.91 7.06
CA ILE A 348 7.35 14.24 8.31
C ILE A 348 7.80 12.77 8.25
N ILE A 349 8.96 12.47 8.82
CA ILE A 349 9.49 11.12 9.04
C ILE A 349 9.53 10.91 10.54
N ARG A 350 8.61 10.10 11.07
CA ARG A 350 8.50 9.89 12.51
C ARG A 350 9.75 9.25 13.11
N LYS A 351 10.32 8.27 12.40
CA LYS A 351 11.52 7.54 12.83
C LYS A 351 12.30 7.09 11.60
N LEU A 352 13.59 7.38 11.58
CA LEU A 352 14.52 6.94 10.53
C LEU A 352 15.55 6.01 11.16
N ASN A 353 15.53 4.74 10.79
CA ASN A 353 16.39 3.69 11.32
C ASN A 353 16.57 2.56 10.29
N GLN A 354 17.29 1.48 10.65
CA GLN A 354 17.50 0.35 9.75
C GLN A 354 16.19 -0.28 9.27
N ALA A 355 15.18 -0.38 10.15
CA ALA A 355 13.87 -0.92 9.78
C ALA A 355 13.14 -0.04 8.74
N TYR A 356 13.31 1.28 8.79
CA TYR A 356 12.79 2.20 7.77
C TYR A 356 13.39 1.87 6.39
N PHE A 357 14.71 1.80 6.31
CA PHE A 357 15.38 1.50 5.05
C PHE A 357 15.12 0.06 4.57
N ALA A 358 15.02 -0.90 5.48
CA ALA A 358 14.71 -2.28 5.15
C ALA A 358 13.34 -2.43 4.51
N PHE A 359 12.34 -1.68 4.97
CA PHE A 359 10.99 -1.69 4.41
C PHE A 359 10.89 -0.90 3.11
N HIS A 360 11.31 0.37 3.11
CA HIS A 360 11.20 1.21 1.93
C HIS A 360 12.14 0.77 0.79
N GLY A 361 13.22 0.05 1.11
CA GLY A 361 14.15 -0.51 0.14
C GLY A 361 13.62 -1.72 -0.64
N ILE A 362 12.46 -2.29 -0.29
CA ILE A 362 11.80 -3.36 -1.05
C ILE A 362 11.28 -2.80 -2.40
N TYR A 363 10.82 -1.56 -2.39
CA TYR A 363 10.34 -0.85 -3.57
C TYR A 363 11.55 -0.27 -4.30
N ALA A 364 11.90 -0.84 -5.48
CA ALA A 364 13.13 -0.43 -6.17
C ALA A 364 13.08 1.00 -6.71
N ASP A 365 11.90 1.56 -6.92
CA ASP A 365 11.64 2.97 -7.29
C ASP A 365 11.77 3.94 -6.09
N SER A 366 11.87 3.42 -4.86
CA SER A 366 12.07 4.24 -3.67
C SER A 366 13.48 4.84 -3.61
N PRO A 367 13.63 6.11 -3.20
CA PRO A 367 14.93 6.70 -2.91
C PRO A 367 15.73 5.96 -1.82
N SER A 368 15.05 5.14 -1.02
CA SER A 368 15.65 4.28 0.00
C SER A 368 16.18 2.95 -0.55
N SER A 369 16.00 2.67 -1.84
CA SER A 369 16.45 1.45 -2.48
C SER A 369 17.79 1.65 -3.18
N LYS A 370 18.60 0.58 -3.24
CA LYS A 370 19.80 0.45 -4.07
C LYS A 370 19.61 -0.58 -5.19
N SER A 371 18.40 -1.09 -5.34
CA SER A 371 18.10 -2.11 -6.33
C SER A 371 17.99 -1.51 -7.72
N THR A 372 18.60 -2.16 -8.71
CA THR A 372 18.50 -1.80 -10.15
C THR A 372 17.21 -2.35 -10.80
N VAL A 373 16.36 -2.99 -10.03
CA VAL A 373 15.14 -3.65 -10.55
C VAL A 373 14.20 -2.65 -11.20
N PHE A 374 14.12 -1.41 -10.68
CA PHE A 374 13.23 -0.41 -11.26
C PHE A 374 13.67 -0.01 -12.69
N GLU A 375 14.95 0.26 -12.89
CA GLU A 375 15.51 0.59 -14.19
C GLU A 375 15.39 -0.60 -15.16
N GLU A 376 15.67 -1.81 -14.67
CA GLU A 376 15.58 -3.05 -15.44
C GLU A 376 14.14 -3.33 -15.90
N LEU A 377 13.16 -3.23 -14.98
CA LEU A 377 11.74 -3.42 -15.31
C LEU A 377 11.17 -2.29 -16.16
N THR A 378 11.59 -1.05 -15.93
CA THR A 378 11.20 0.10 -16.77
C THR A 378 11.71 -0.07 -18.19
N TYR A 379 12.96 -0.52 -18.35
CA TYR A 379 13.52 -0.86 -19.67
C TYR A 379 12.69 -1.97 -20.33
N LEU A 380 12.42 -3.08 -19.60
CA LEU A 380 11.62 -4.18 -20.12
C LEU A 380 10.19 -3.73 -20.50
N ARG A 381 9.57 -2.86 -19.68
CA ARG A 381 8.26 -2.29 -19.99
C ARG A 381 8.27 -1.46 -21.27
N ASN A 382 9.29 -0.65 -21.47
CA ASN A 382 9.46 0.16 -22.66
C ASN A 382 9.71 -0.68 -23.95
N GLN A 383 10.26 -1.89 -23.79
CA GLN A 383 10.42 -2.86 -24.88
C GLN A 383 9.21 -3.79 -25.06
N SER A 384 8.18 -3.63 -24.26
CA SER A 384 6.96 -4.42 -24.35
C SER A 384 5.91 -3.70 -25.20
N ASN A 385 5.18 -4.45 -26.04
CA ASN A 385 4.18 -3.90 -26.94
C ASN A 385 2.97 -3.30 -26.21
N SER A 386 2.69 -3.79 -25.01
CA SER A 386 1.58 -3.35 -24.16
C SER A 386 1.90 -3.67 -22.68
N LEU A 387 1.08 -3.12 -21.76
CA LEU A 387 1.13 -3.47 -20.34
C LEU A 387 0.87 -4.97 -20.14
N ALA A 388 -0.08 -5.55 -20.87
CA ALA A 388 -0.35 -6.99 -20.84
C ALA A 388 0.85 -7.83 -21.31
N ASP A 389 1.59 -7.39 -22.37
CA ASP A 389 2.81 -8.06 -22.82
C ASP A 389 3.91 -8.01 -21.76
N PHE A 390 4.09 -6.87 -21.11
CA PHE A 390 5.02 -6.72 -19.98
C PHE A 390 4.69 -7.69 -18.85
N ILE A 391 3.42 -7.76 -18.41
CA ILE A 391 2.99 -8.66 -17.35
C ILE A 391 3.23 -10.13 -17.74
N LYS A 392 2.90 -10.53 -18.96
CA LYS A 392 3.14 -11.90 -19.46
C LYS A 392 4.60 -12.30 -19.42
N LYS A 393 5.54 -11.37 -19.61
CA LYS A 393 6.97 -11.63 -19.53
C LYS A 393 7.44 -11.92 -18.10
N ILE A 394 6.85 -11.26 -17.11
CA ILE A 394 7.30 -11.35 -15.71
C ILE A 394 6.48 -12.33 -14.85
N GLU A 395 5.21 -12.59 -15.18
CA GLU A 395 4.29 -13.36 -14.31
C GLU A 395 4.75 -14.79 -14.01
N ASN A 396 5.58 -15.37 -14.90
CA ASN A 396 6.09 -16.75 -14.76
C ASN A 396 7.47 -16.83 -14.09
N LEU A 397 8.05 -15.72 -13.63
CA LEU A 397 9.29 -15.72 -12.89
C LEU A 397 9.14 -16.46 -11.57
N SER A 398 10.01 -17.44 -11.34
CA SER A 398 10.00 -18.29 -10.14
C SER A 398 11.34 -18.33 -9.41
N ASN A 399 12.40 -17.81 -10.02
CA ASN A 399 13.75 -17.71 -9.46
C ASN A 399 14.55 -16.57 -10.10
N GLU A 400 15.65 -16.21 -9.49
CA GLU A 400 16.51 -15.10 -9.94
C GLU A 400 17.20 -15.36 -11.30
N ASN A 401 17.48 -16.61 -11.62
CA ASN A 401 18.12 -16.96 -12.90
C ASN A 401 17.20 -16.67 -14.09
N ASP A 402 15.88 -16.93 -13.91
CA ASP A 402 14.90 -16.62 -14.95
C ASP A 402 14.79 -15.11 -15.16
N TYR A 403 14.81 -14.33 -14.08
CA TYR A 403 14.85 -12.88 -14.15
C TYR A 403 16.10 -12.36 -14.87
N GLN A 404 17.29 -12.87 -14.51
CA GLN A 404 18.55 -12.46 -15.15
C GLN A 404 18.59 -12.75 -16.66
N LYS A 405 17.91 -13.81 -17.12
CA LYS A 405 17.80 -14.09 -18.58
C LYS A 405 16.82 -13.12 -19.26
N LEU A 406 15.84 -12.61 -18.53
CA LEU A 406 14.82 -11.73 -19.10
C LEU A 406 15.32 -10.29 -19.29
N VAL A 407 16.21 -9.81 -18.40
CA VAL A 407 16.69 -8.41 -18.39
C VAL A 407 18.06 -8.23 -19.06
N LYS A 408 18.70 -9.31 -19.50
CA LYS A 408 19.92 -9.28 -20.33
C LYS A 408 19.57 -9.15 -21.80
#